data_acfc6d5e69023d53b1e6641187da5798
#
_entry.id   acfc6d5e69023d53b1e6641187da5798
#
_cell.length_a   1.000
_cell.length_b   1.000
_cell.length_c   1.000
_cell.angle_alpha   90.00
_cell.angle_beta   90.00
_cell.angle_gamma   90.00
#
_symmetry.space_group_name_H-M   'P 1'
#
loop_
_entity.id
_entity.type
_entity.pdbx_description
1 polymer ?
#
loop_
_entity_poly.entity_id
_entity_poly.type
_entity_poly.pdbx_seq_one_letter_code
_entity_poly.pdbx_strand_id
1 'polypeptide(L)'
;MSDTSTLPLRVLFCCGVTQNFFDLPREQIGEVWQAYGKMLAAIESMEGVKVLGIMDDDRLTVGHADNSPWTFYIMADVRNFDTTVAVCNLYRTTPVGEYNLWRYGKIEARVGRALQVPPQHANAA
;
A
#
# COMPACT_ATOMS: atom_id res chain seq x y z
N MET A 1 -3.87 15.35 -20.95
CA MET A 1 -3.50 14.85 -20.96
C MET A 1 -3.19 14.25 -21.15
N SER A 2 -2.93 14.04 -21.22
CA SER A 2 -2.58 13.43 -21.41
C SER A 2 -2.17 12.68 -21.23
N ASP A 3 -2.48 12.28 -21.13
CA ASP A 3 -2.07 11.42 -21.12
C ASP A 3 -1.32 11.05 -21.68
N THR A 4 -1.09 12.01 -21.81
CA THR A 4 -0.21 11.61 -22.59
C THR A 4 0.71 10.86 -22.08
N SER A 5 0.87 11.03 -21.01
CA SER A 5 1.68 10.19 -20.40
C SER A 5 1.06 8.90 -20.42
N THR A 6 1.47 8.13 -21.20
CA THR A 6 0.90 6.88 -21.32
C THR A 6 1.44 5.91 -20.31
N LEU A 7 2.50 6.26 -19.62
CA LEU A 7 3.06 5.37 -18.61
C LEU A 7 2.46 5.68 -17.25
N PRO A 8 1.88 4.69 -16.57
CA PRO A 8 1.34 4.92 -15.23
C PRO A 8 2.47 5.18 -14.24
N LEU A 9 2.08 5.71 -13.10
CA LEU A 9 2.99 5.82 -11.98
C LEU A 9 3.13 4.43 -11.36
N ARG A 10 4.36 4.06 -10.99
CA ARG A 10 4.58 2.87 -10.20
C ARG A 10 4.66 3.30 -8.76
N VAL A 11 3.77 2.78 -7.92
CA VAL A 11 3.65 3.24 -6.54
C VAL A 11 3.85 2.07 -5.59
N LEU A 12 4.65 2.30 -4.56
CA LEU A 12 4.77 1.36 -3.45
C LEU A 12 4.05 1.96 -2.26
N PHE A 13 2.97 1.32 -1.86
CA PHE A 13 2.26 1.71 -0.65
C PHE A 13 2.81 0.90 0.51
N CYS A 14 3.36 1.57 1.51
CA CYS A 14 3.90 0.93 2.70
C CYS A 14 2.86 1.08 3.80
N CYS A 15 2.41 -0.02 4.35
CA CYS A 15 1.33 -0.04 5.32
C CYS A 15 1.81 -0.58 6.66
N GLY A 16 1.47 0.10 7.72
CA GLY A 16 1.86 -0.29 9.06
C GLY A 16 0.71 -0.12 10.03
N VAL A 17 0.95 -0.49 11.28
CA VAL A 17 -0.06 -0.37 12.34
C VAL A 17 0.44 0.61 13.39
N THR A 18 -0.50 1.24 14.08
CA THR A 18 -0.19 2.24 15.11
C THR A 18 -0.24 1.59 16.49
N GLN A 19 0.18 2.35 17.50
CA GLN A 19 0.09 1.87 18.87
C GLN A 19 -1.36 1.57 19.25
N ASN A 20 -2.32 2.31 18.71
CA ASN A 20 -3.73 2.05 18.98
C ASN A 20 -4.14 0.63 18.60
N PHE A 21 -3.55 0.10 17.52
CA PHE A 21 -3.79 -1.30 17.14
C PHE A 21 -3.26 -2.25 18.21
N PHE A 22 -2.03 -2.00 18.67
CA PHE A 22 -1.41 -2.89 19.67
C PHE A 22 -2.12 -2.81 21.01
N ASP A 23 -2.81 -1.71 21.29
CA ASP A 23 -3.53 -1.53 22.55
C ASP A 23 -4.92 -2.16 22.54
N LEU A 24 -5.37 -2.68 21.40
CA LEU A 24 -6.68 -3.30 21.31
C LEU A 24 -6.76 -4.59 22.11
N PRO A 25 -7.91 -4.87 22.73
CA PRO A 25 -8.16 -6.20 23.27
C PRO A 25 -8.06 -7.24 22.15
N ARG A 26 -7.59 -8.42 22.51
CA ARG A 26 -7.34 -9.48 21.55
C ARG A 26 -8.54 -9.77 20.65
N GLU A 27 -9.74 -9.76 21.23
CA GLU A 27 -10.94 -10.09 20.49
C GLU A 27 -11.34 -9.02 19.47
N GLN A 28 -10.72 -7.83 19.52
CA GLN A 28 -11.02 -6.76 18.57
C GLN A 28 -10.01 -6.67 17.44
N ILE A 29 -8.90 -7.37 17.53
CA ILE A 29 -7.86 -7.31 16.51
C ILE A 29 -8.38 -7.79 15.16
N GLY A 30 -9.23 -8.81 15.16
CA GLY A 30 -9.80 -9.35 13.93
C GLY A 30 -10.63 -8.33 13.14
N GLU A 31 -11.28 -7.39 13.84
CA GLU A 31 -12.06 -6.36 13.16
C GLU A 31 -11.17 -5.45 12.32
N VAL A 32 -9.97 -5.16 12.81
CA VAL A 32 -9.03 -4.33 12.07
C VAL A 32 -8.59 -5.06 10.81
N TRP A 33 -8.26 -6.36 10.92
CA TRP A 33 -7.83 -7.12 9.76
C TRP A 33 -8.96 -7.31 8.75
N GLN A 34 -10.20 -7.40 9.20
CA GLN A 34 -11.34 -7.44 8.28
C GLN A 34 -11.46 -6.11 7.54
N ALA A 35 -11.23 -5.00 8.22
CA ALA A 35 -11.25 -3.69 7.58
C ALA A 35 -10.13 -3.57 6.54
N TYR A 36 -8.95 -4.09 6.85
CA TYR A 36 -7.87 -4.11 5.87
C TYR A 36 -8.26 -4.93 4.64
N GLY A 37 -8.93 -6.06 4.85
CA GLY A 37 -9.41 -6.85 3.72
C GLY A 37 -10.35 -6.08 2.83
N LYS A 38 -11.26 -5.31 3.43
CA LYS A 38 -12.17 -4.47 2.65
C LYS A 38 -11.44 -3.38 1.91
N MET A 39 -10.44 -2.77 2.55
CA MET A 39 -9.64 -1.74 1.91
C MET A 39 -8.87 -2.30 0.72
N LEU A 40 -8.27 -3.48 0.88
CA LEU A 40 -7.52 -4.10 -0.21
C LEU A 40 -8.44 -4.45 -1.38
N ALA A 41 -9.64 -4.93 -1.10
CA ALA A 41 -10.61 -5.21 -2.16
C ALA A 41 -11.01 -3.94 -2.88
N ALA A 42 -11.18 -2.84 -2.13
CA ALA A 42 -11.52 -1.55 -2.73
C ALA A 42 -10.40 -1.05 -3.63
N ILE A 43 -9.15 -1.23 -3.21
CA ILE A 43 -8.00 -0.83 -4.02
C ILE A 43 -7.95 -1.63 -5.31
N GLU A 44 -8.17 -2.93 -5.22
CA GLU A 44 -8.11 -3.79 -6.39
C GLU A 44 -9.21 -3.49 -7.40
N SER A 45 -10.33 -2.96 -6.95
CA SER A 45 -11.41 -2.61 -7.84
C SER A 45 -11.44 -1.13 -8.21
N MET A 46 -10.50 -0.34 -7.70
CA MET A 46 -10.50 1.10 -7.97
C MET A 46 -10.07 1.38 -9.41
N GLU A 47 -10.84 2.23 -10.07
CA GLU A 47 -10.49 2.64 -11.43
C GLU A 47 -9.17 3.38 -11.43
N GLY A 48 -8.28 3.05 -12.36
CA GLY A 48 -6.97 3.69 -12.46
C GLY A 48 -5.89 3.05 -11.60
N VAL A 49 -6.22 1.93 -10.94
CA VAL A 49 -5.25 1.21 -10.11
C VAL A 49 -5.15 -0.23 -10.60
N LYS A 50 -3.93 -0.68 -10.83
CA LYS A 50 -3.66 -2.08 -11.14
C LYS A 50 -2.68 -2.60 -10.11
N VAL A 51 -3.17 -3.42 -9.21
CA VAL A 51 -2.31 -4.01 -8.18
C VAL A 51 -1.42 -5.07 -8.82
N LEU A 52 -0.13 -4.93 -8.62
CA LEU A 52 0.86 -5.86 -9.17
C LEU A 52 1.20 -6.96 -8.17
N GLY A 53 1.12 -6.64 -6.89
CA GLY A 53 1.39 -7.62 -5.86
C GLY A 53 1.28 -7.00 -4.48
N ILE A 54 1.07 -7.87 -3.50
CA ILE A 54 1.00 -7.47 -2.09
C ILE A 54 1.99 -8.37 -1.35
N MET A 55 2.80 -7.78 -0.48
CA MET A 55 3.79 -8.54 0.26
C MET A 55 3.63 -8.29 1.75
N ASP A 56 3.54 -9.36 2.50
CA ASP A 56 3.58 -9.34 3.96
C ASP A 56 5.05 -9.40 4.38
N ASP A 57 5.47 -8.50 5.24
CA ASP A 57 6.87 -8.35 5.62
C ASP A 57 7.15 -9.07 6.93
N ASP A 58 6.97 -10.39 6.97
CA ASP A 58 7.11 -11.09 8.22
C ASP A 58 7.91 -12.39 8.12
N ARG A 59 8.85 -12.48 7.21
CA ARG A 59 9.68 -13.69 7.11
C ARG A 59 11.13 -13.45 7.51
N LEU A 60 11.83 -12.60 6.77
CA LEU A 60 13.25 -12.40 6.98
C LEU A 60 13.66 -11.05 6.41
N THR A 61 14.45 -10.31 7.18
CA THR A 61 15.06 -9.09 6.69
C THR A 61 16.54 -9.33 6.51
N VAL A 62 17.03 -9.07 5.31
CA VAL A 62 18.45 -9.18 5.01
C VAL A 62 18.93 -7.79 4.62
N GLY A 63 20.07 -7.41 5.16
CA GLY A 63 20.63 -6.10 4.91
C GLY A 63 20.33 -5.14 6.04
N HIS A 64 20.62 -3.87 5.78
CA HIS A 64 20.47 -2.83 6.78
C HIS A 64 19.02 -2.38 6.84
N ALA A 65 18.35 -2.63 7.94
CA ALA A 65 16.94 -2.33 8.07
C ALA A 65 16.67 -1.61 9.39
N ASP A 66 17.26 -0.46 9.54
CA ASP A 66 17.04 0.34 10.73
C ASP A 66 15.60 0.85 10.71
N ASN A 67 14.87 0.53 11.74
CA ASN A 67 13.60 1.20 11.99
C ASN A 67 12.59 1.07 10.85
N SER A 68 12.24 -0.16 10.51
CA SER A 68 11.21 -0.41 9.51
C SER A 68 9.85 -0.55 10.19
N PRO A 69 8.98 0.46 10.11
CA PRO A 69 7.69 0.43 10.79
C PRO A 69 6.57 -0.23 9.98
N TRP A 70 6.90 -0.86 8.86
CA TRP A 70 5.90 -1.32 7.92
C TRP A 70 5.57 -2.79 8.15
N THR A 71 4.31 -3.14 7.96
CA THR A 71 3.79 -4.49 8.14
C THR A 71 3.62 -5.19 6.81
N PHE A 72 3.15 -4.46 5.80
CA PHE A 72 2.99 -5.04 4.47
C PHE A 72 3.08 -3.95 3.43
N TYR A 73 3.20 -4.38 2.18
CA TYR A 73 3.38 -3.47 1.04
C TYR A 73 2.44 -3.84 -0.08
N ILE A 74 1.98 -2.81 -0.81
CA ILE A 74 1.19 -3.00 -2.03
C ILE A 74 1.94 -2.30 -3.15
N MET A 75 2.27 -3.03 -4.19
CA MET A 75 2.85 -2.41 -5.39
C MET A 75 1.78 -2.35 -6.46
N ALA A 76 1.60 -1.18 -7.04
CA ALA A 76 0.54 -0.97 -8.02
C ALA A 76 0.98 0.01 -9.10
N ASP A 77 0.38 -0.15 -10.27
CA ASP A 77 0.45 0.89 -11.30
C ASP A 77 -0.78 1.77 -11.11
N VAL A 78 -0.57 3.06 -11.01
CA VAL A 78 -1.62 4.01 -10.67
C VAL A 78 -1.65 5.10 -11.72
N ARG A 79 -2.85 5.49 -12.12
CA ARG A 79 -3.04 6.40 -13.25
C ARG A 79 -2.43 7.78 -13.04
N ASN A 80 -2.57 8.34 -11.84
CA ASN A 80 -2.07 9.69 -11.57
C ASN A 80 -1.94 9.91 -10.06
N PHE A 81 -1.47 11.11 -9.70
CA PHE A 81 -1.28 11.45 -8.29
C PHE A 81 -2.61 11.50 -7.53
N ASP A 82 -3.67 12.02 -8.14
CA ASP A 82 -4.96 12.08 -7.47
C ASP A 82 -5.46 10.70 -7.10
N THR A 83 -5.26 9.73 -7.98
CA THR A 83 -5.65 8.35 -7.69
C THR A 83 -4.80 7.77 -6.56
N THR A 84 -3.51 8.12 -6.52
CA THR A 84 -2.64 7.70 -5.43
C THR A 84 -3.15 8.22 -4.10
N VAL A 85 -3.55 9.49 -4.05
CA VAL A 85 -4.10 10.07 -2.84
C VAL A 85 -5.41 9.38 -2.47
N ALA A 86 -6.24 9.06 -3.46
CA ALA A 86 -7.51 8.36 -3.20
C ALA A 86 -7.28 7.00 -2.54
N VAL A 87 -6.24 6.27 -2.95
CA VAL A 87 -5.90 5.02 -2.30
C VAL A 87 -5.56 5.26 -0.82
N CYS A 88 -4.72 6.24 -0.55
CA CYS A 88 -4.32 6.54 0.82
C CYS A 88 -5.52 6.97 1.67
N ASN A 89 -6.46 7.70 1.08
CA ASN A 89 -7.63 8.18 1.81
C ASN A 89 -8.60 7.08 2.21
N LEU A 90 -8.45 5.87 1.68
CA LEU A 90 -9.27 4.74 2.13
C LEU A 90 -9.07 4.48 3.63
N TYR A 91 -7.91 4.84 4.18
CA TYR A 91 -7.69 4.73 5.61
C TYR A 91 -8.67 5.59 6.41
N ARG A 92 -9.12 6.71 5.83
CA ARG A 92 -10.04 7.63 6.51
C ARG A 92 -11.49 7.22 6.34
N THR A 93 -11.80 6.42 5.34
CA THR A 93 -13.18 6.09 5.00
C THR A 93 -13.55 4.63 5.24
N THR A 94 -12.59 3.79 5.57
CA THR A 94 -12.86 2.38 5.85
C THR A 94 -13.18 2.22 7.33
N PRO A 95 -14.42 1.85 7.67
CA PRO A 95 -14.83 1.82 9.08
C PRO A 95 -14.28 0.63 9.85
N VAL A 96 -14.02 0.85 11.12
CA VAL A 96 -13.66 -0.19 12.07
C VAL A 96 -14.42 0.15 13.35
N GLY A 97 -15.53 -0.54 13.61
CA GLY A 97 -16.36 -0.23 14.76
C GLY A 97 -16.81 1.23 14.71
N GLU A 98 -16.53 1.98 15.75
CA GLU A 98 -16.90 3.39 15.85
C GLU A 98 -15.87 4.30 15.17
N TYR A 99 -14.77 3.77 14.72
CA TYR A 99 -13.67 4.54 14.18
C TYR A 99 -13.42 4.18 12.72
N ASN A 100 -12.39 4.75 12.16
CA ASN A 100 -11.94 4.40 10.82
C ASN A 100 -10.55 3.79 10.91
N LEU A 101 -10.12 3.16 9.82
CA LEU A 101 -8.90 2.37 9.81
C LEU A 101 -7.67 3.22 10.15
N TRP A 102 -7.70 4.51 9.85
CA TRP A 102 -6.54 5.37 10.11
C TRP A 102 -6.19 5.51 11.59
N ARG A 103 -7.13 5.14 12.48
CA ARG A 103 -6.83 5.10 13.91
C ARG A 103 -5.84 3.98 14.23
N TYR A 104 -5.91 2.89 13.48
CA TYR A 104 -5.14 1.68 13.78
C TYR A 104 -4.00 1.43 12.82
N GLY A 105 -3.98 2.12 11.69
CA GLY A 105 -2.98 1.90 10.66
C GLY A 105 -2.45 3.20 10.09
N LYS A 106 -1.35 3.08 9.39
CA LYS A 106 -0.73 4.21 8.72
C LYS A 106 -0.26 3.76 7.35
N ILE A 107 -0.14 4.72 6.44
CA ILE A 107 0.25 4.43 5.08
C ILE A 107 1.20 5.51 4.57
N GLU A 108 2.15 5.08 3.77
CA GLU A 108 3.06 5.97 3.07
C GLU A 108 3.08 5.52 1.62
N ALA A 109 3.01 6.46 0.70
CA ALA A 109 3.08 6.12 -0.72
C ALA A 109 4.40 6.64 -1.27
N ARG A 110 5.14 5.74 -1.91
CA ARG A 110 6.37 6.09 -2.60
C ARG A 110 6.07 6.02 -4.08
N VAL A 111 6.12 7.16 -4.75
CA VAL A 111 5.67 7.29 -6.12
C VAL A 111 6.87 7.38 -7.03
N GLY A 112 6.91 6.51 -8.01
CA GLY A 112 7.97 6.50 -8.99
C GLY A 112 7.43 6.05 -10.33
N ARG A 113 8.25 5.34 -11.07
CA ARG A 113 7.86 4.76 -12.34
C ARG A 113 8.56 3.43 -12.48
N ALA A 114 8.11 2.61 -13.41
CA ALA A 114 8.78 1.35 -13.66
C ALA A 114 10.24 1.60 -13.99
N LEU A 115 11.12 0.89 -13.34
CA LEU A 115 12.55 1.04 -13.58
C LEU A 115 12.88 0.49 -14.95
N GLN A 116 13.56 1.29 -15.75
CA GLN A 116 14.06 0.85 -17.06
C GLN A 116 15.56 0.90 -17.02
N VAL A 117 16.17 -0.20 -17.42
CA VAL A 117 17.63 -0.30 -17.44
C VAL A 117 18.09 -0.33 -18.88
N PRO A 118 19.36 0.02 -19.14
CA PRO A 118 19.88 -0.05 -20.51
C PRO A 118 19.74 -1.45 -21.09
N PRO A 119 19.61 -1.57 -22.41
CA PRO A 119 19.39 -2.87 -23.04
C PRO A 119 20.42 -3.92 -22.69
N GLN A 120 21.67 -3.53 -22.50
CA GLN A 120 22.69 -4.49 -22.15
C GLN A 120 22.43 -5.14 -20.79
N HIS A 121 21.76 -4.44 -19.88
CA HIS A 121 21.42 -5.04 -18.60
C HIS A 121 20.18 -5.91 -18.74
N ALA A 122 19.24 -5.50 -19.57
CA ALA A 122 18.03 -6.27 -19.78
C ALA A 122 18.36 -7.64 -20.38
N ASN A 123 19.40 -7.74 -21.14
CA ASN A 123 19.81 -8.98 -21.81
C ASN A 123 20.74 -9.83 -20.97
N ALA A 124 21.11 -9.38 -19.81
CA ALA A 124 22.07 -10.09 -18.96
C ALA A 124 21.42 -11.16 -18.09
N ALA A 125 20.11 -11.25 -18.07
CA ALA A 125 19.41 -12.18 -17.17
C ALA A 125 19.53 -13.63 -17.61
#